data_d73de4b747bd3f9b38be3adb59bdd07e
#
_entry.id   d73de4b747bd3f9b38be3adb59bdd07e
#
_cell.length_a   1.000
_cell.length_b   1.000
_cell.length_c   1.000
_cell.angle_alpha   90.00
_cell.angle_beta   90.00
_cell.angle_gamma   90.00
#
_symmetry.space_group_name_H-M   'P 1'
#
loop_
_entity.id
_entity.type
_entity.pdbx_description
1 polymer ?
#
loop_
_entity_poly.entity_id
_entity_poly.type
_entity_poly.pdbx_seq_one_letter_code
_entity_poly.pdbx_strand_id
1 'polypeptide(L)'
;MVALVAGHFKGVAFQDIASWQESLPAVDHYFKLVQNLGLVLFVTSVGLIAGPSFFKNLKKNAKSYVALGGIIIITGCLVCAAITLLVPNINSSMSVGLFAGALTSTPAFAAAQEAVGEANPLYGNVAVGYAIAYPFGVIGVVLFVQIIPKILHANMDEERAKLVSIQSNDAVGGKQKKLFEMDKFGMAAFFLAVMLGLILGSFHIPLGKGSFNLGTTGGPLIIGLIFGHFGRIGKLSLKVDQHVLSLFQELGLILFLIGAGMDGGAEFVAVLKEYGALLFLWGALMTLIPMIVGFLFAKYVLKLSLFNNLGSICGGMTSTPALGTLIKTANTPNVASAYAATYPIALILVVLLAQFLTRL
;
A
#
# COMPACT_ATOMS: atom_id res chain seq x y z
N MET A 1 -9.06 -4.26 13.13
CA MET A 1 -9.65 -5.18 14.15
C MET A 1 -10.87 -4.59 14.86
N VAL A 2 -10.78 -3.44 15.55
CA VAL A 2 -11.93 -2.83 16.26
C VAL A 2 -13.12 -2.61 15.32
N ALA A 3 -12.91 -2.04 14.14
CA ALA A 3 -13.97 -1.79 13.15
C ALA A 3 -14.60 -3.08 12.60
N LEU A 4 -13.83 -4.17 12.43
CA LEU A 4 -14.35 -5.49 12.05
C LEU A 4 -15.25 -6.08 13.14
N VAL A 5 -14.84 -5.95 14.39
CA VAL A 5 -15.64 -6.39 15.55
C VAL A 5 -16.94 -5.59 15.63
N ALA A 6 -16.84 -4.26 15.48
CA ALA A 6 -18.01 -3.38 15.46
C ALA A 6 -18.99 -3.71 14.29
N GLY A 7 -18.44 -3.98 13.09
CA GLY A 7 -19.23 -4.40 11.92
C GLY A 7 -19.94 -5.72 12.14
N HIS A 8 -19.27 -6.69 12.77
CA HIS A 8 -19.90 -7.97 13.14
C HIS A 8 -21.05 -7.76 14.14
N PHE A 9 -20.84 -7.00 15.20
CA PHE A 9 -21.90 -6.69 16.17
C PHE A 9 -23.07 -5.92 15.55
N LYS A 10 -22.80 -4.98 14.63
CA LYS A 10 -23.85 -4.30 13.87
C LYS A 10 -24.73 -5.30 13.12
N GLY A 11 -24.13 -6.30 12.45
CA GLY A 11 -24.87 -7.32 11.71
C GLY A 11 -25.67 -8.28 12.58
N VAL A 12 -25.23 -8.55 13.82
CA VAL A 12 -25.85 -9.56 14.69
C VAL A 12 -26.74 -8.92 15.75
N ALA A 13 -26.28 -7.89 16.45
CA ALA A 13 -26.97 -7.35 17.63
C ALA A 13 -28.12 -6.38 17.30
N PHE A 14 -28.06 -5.74 16.12
CA PHE A 14 -29.04 -4.71 15.75
C PHE A 14 -30.11 -5.18 14.74
N GLN A 15 -29.99 -6.39 14.23
CA GLN A 15 -30.97 -6.96 13.30
C GLN A 15 -32.37 -7.16 13.93
N ASP A 16 -32.42 -7.36 15.23
CA ASP A 16 -33.69 -7.67 15.95
C ASP A 16 -34.43 -6.43 16.47
N ILE A 17 -33.87 -5.22 16.30
CA ILE A 17 -34.49 -3.97 16.78
C ILE A 17 -35.10 -3.23 15.59
N ALA A 18 -36.43 -3.29 15.43
CA ALA A 18 -37.14 -2.72 14.29
C ALA A 18 -36.85 -1.23 14.02
N SER A 19 -36.68 -0.41 15.08
CA SER A 19 -36.33 1.02 14.95
C SER A 19 -34.92 1.26 14.40
N TRP A 20 -34.01 0.29 14.50
CA TRP A 20 -32.64 0.39 13.97
C TRP A 20 -32.58 -0.12 12.53
N GLN A 21 -33.41 -1.09 12.15
CA GLN A 21 -33.45 -1.56 10.75
C GLN A 21 -33.80 -0.45 9.76
N GLU A 22 -34.67 0.48 10.17
CA GLU A 22 -35.06 1.63 9.33
C GLU A 22 -33.89 2.66 9.15
N SER A 23 -33.02 2.78 10.14
CA SER A 23 -31.88 3.74 10.13
C SER A 23 -30.57 3.13 9.61
N LEU A 24 -30.40 1.80 9.59
CA LEU A 24 -29.17 1.14 9.16
C LEU A 24 -28.68 1.54 7.76
N PRO A 25 -29.55 1.65 6.72
CA PRO A 25 -29.09 2.06 5.39
C PRO A 25 -28.49 3.47 5.37
N ALA A 26 -29.06 4.40 6.16
CA ALA A 26 -28.51 5.75 6.27
C ALA A 26 -27.16 5.75 6.98
N VAL A 27 -27.01 4.97 8.04
CA VAL A 27 -25.73 4.81 8.77
C VAL A 27 -24.66 4.23 7.86
N ASP A 28 -24.97 3.22 7.04
CA ASP A 28 -24.03 2.64 6.08
C ASP A 28 -23.58 3.65 5.02
N HIS A 29 -24.51 4.45 4.54
CA HIS A 29 -24.17 5.53 3.60
C HIS A 29 -23.17 6.54 4.22
N TYR A 30 -23.36 6.94 5.48
CA TYR A 30 -22.41 7.81 6.17
C TYR A 30 -21.04 7.17 6.35
N PHE A 31 -20.97 5.88 6.72
CA PHE A 31 -19.69 5.17 6.81
C PHE A 31 -18.97 5.11 5.47
N LYS A 32 -19.68 4.92 4.37
CA LYS A 32 -19.10 4.94 3.02
C LYS A 32 -18.58 6.30 2.60
N LEU A 33 -19.31 7.38 2.91
CA LEU A 33 -18.80 8.74 2.67
C LEU A 33 -17.50 9.00 3.44
N VAL A 34 -17.45 8.59 4.70
CA VAL A 34 -16.25 8.71 5.55
C VAL A 34 -15.11 7.86 5.00
N GLN A 35 -15.39 6.62 4.58
CA GLN A 35 -14.43 5.71 3.95
C GLN A 35 -13.83 6.32 2.68
N ASN A 36 -14.67 6.80 1.77
CA ASN A 36 -14.23 7.37 0.50
C ASN A 36 -13.43 8.66 0.68
N LEU A 37 -13.86 9.53 1.60
CA LEU A 37 -13.09 10.72 1.97
C LEU A 37 -11.72 10.33 2.53
N GLY A 38 -11.70 9.38 3.47
CA GLY A 38 -10.47 8.85 4.05
C GLY A 38 -9.54 8.27 3.00
N LEU A 39 -10.08 7.47 2.07
CA LEU A 39 -9.33 6.89 0.97
C LEU A 39 -8.61 7.95 0.11
N VAL A 40 -9.35 8.95 -0.34
CA VAL A 40 -8.81 10.00 -1.23
C VAL A 40 -7.73 10.82 -0.51
N LEU A 41 -7.95 11.21 0.75
CA LEU A 41 -6.96 11.91 1.57
C LEU A 41 -5.69 11.05 1.73
N PHE A 42 -5.86 9.78 2.06
CA PHE A 42 -4.76 8.84 2.27
C PHE A 42 -3.91 8.63 1.01
N VAL A 43 -4.54 8.23 -0.11
CA VAL A 43 -3.78 7.88 -1.33
C VAL A 43 -3.12 9.08 -1.98
N THR A 44 -3.76 10.27 -1.94
CA THR A 44 -3.15 11.50 -2.45
C THR A 44 -1.92 11.89 -1.64
N SER A 45 -2.02 11.81 -0.30
CA SER A 45 -0.87 12.06 0.59
C SER A 45 0.28 11.10 0.31
N VAL A 46 -0.01 9.80 0.18
CA VAL A 46 0.98 8.77 -0.16
C VAL A 46 1.66 9.09 -1.50
N GLY A 47 0.90 9.48 -2.52
CA GLY A 47 1.44 9.88 -3.81
C GLY A 47 2.37 11.10 -3.72
N LEU A 48 1.93 12.16 -3.04
CA LEU A 48 2.72 13.39 -2.84
C LEU A 48 4.02 13.14 -2.06
N ILE A 49 3.97 12.30 -1.02
CA ILE A 49 5.15 11.92 -0.21
C ILE A 49 6.14 11.09 -1.03
N ALA A 50 5.65 10.14 -1.81
CA ALA A 50 6.49 9.24 -2.61
C ALA A 50 7.05 9.91 -3.88
N GLY A 51 6.39 10.94 -4.41
CA GLY A 51 6.70 11.58 -5.70
C GLY A 51 8.13 12.07 -5.86
N PRO A 52 8.73 12.78 -4.89
CA PRO A 52 10.12 13.29 -5.03
C PRO A 52 11.15 12.18 -5.22
N SER A 53 10.99 11.06 -4.55
CA SER A 53 11.91 9.92 -4.62
C SER A 53 11.66 9.03 -5.84
N PHE A 54 10.43 8.94 -6.32
CA PHE A 54 10.04 8.06 -7.42
C PHE A 54 10.86 8.30 -8.69
N PHE A 55 10.76 9.48 -9.28
CA PHE A 55 11.43 9.80 -10.55
C PHE A 55 12.94 10.01 -10.39
N LYS A 56 13.41 10.46 -9.22
CA LYS A 56 14.82 10.63 -8.94
C LYS A 56 15.53 9.27 -8.91
N ASN A 57 14.95 8.29 -8.23
CA ASN A 57 15.48 6.95 -8.13
C ASN A 57 15.34 6.17 -9.45
N LEU A 58 14.30 6.47 -10.24
CA LEU A 58 14.12 5.90 -11.58
C LEU A 58 15.30 6.24 -12.53
N LYS A 59 15.94 7.41 -12.38
CA LYS A 59 17.07 7.83 -13.24
C LYS A 59 18.42 7.24 -12.84
N LYS A 60 18.70 7.06 -11.54
CA LYS A 60 20.06 6.82 -11.05
C LYS A 60 20.42 5.36 -10.80
N ASN A 61 19.46 4.55 -10.28
CA ASN A 61 19.65 3.14 -9.96
C ASN A 61 18.47 2.29 -10.44
N ALA A 62 17.77 2.75 -11.47
CA ALA A 62 16.47 2.28 -11.88
C ALA A 62 16.39 0.77 -12.07
N LYS A 63 17.38 0.19 -12.76
CA LYS A 63 17.25 -1.22 -13.19
C LYS A 63 17.16 -2.19 -12.02
N SER A 64 18.00 -2.02 -10.99
CA SER A 64 18.06 -3.00 -9.90
C SER A 64 16.89 -2.87 -8.92
N TYR A 65 16.57 -1.67 -8.45
CA TYR A 65 15.51 -1.48 -7.46
C TYR A 65 14.11 -1.59 -8.06
N VAL A 66 13.92 -1.13 -9.31
CA VAL A 66 12.68 -1.32 -10.07
C VAL A 66 12.43 -2.80 -10.32
N ALA A 67 13.47 -3.53 -10.78
CA ALA A 67 13.37 -4.96 -11.00
C ALA A 67 13.05 -5.71 -9.70
N LEU A 68 13.68 -5.32 -8.59
CA LEU A 68 13.44 -5.96 -7.30
C LEU A 68 12.01 -5.73 -6.79
N GLY A 69 11.53 -4.48 -6.83
CA GLY A 69 10.14 -4.15 -6.50
C GLY A 69 9.16 -4.92 -7.39
N GLY A 70 9.43 -4.97 -8.70
CA GLY A 70 8.64 -5.75 -9.65
C GLY A 70 8.61 -7.25 -9.32
N ILE A 71 9.75 -7.86 -9.03
CA ILE A 71 9.83 -9.29 -8.69
C ILE A 71 9.07 -9.61 -7.40
N ILE A 72 9.20 -8.79 -6.37
CA ILE A 72 8.46 -9.00 -5.11
C ILE A 72 6.95 -8.99 -5.37
N ILE A 73 6.46 -7.96 -6.07
CA ILE A 73 5.02 -7.81 -6.32
C ILE A 73 4.51 -8.88 -7.29
N ILE A 74 5.25 -9.19 -8.37
CA ILE A 74 4.87 -10.26 -9.32
C ILE A 74 4.86 -11.61 -8.63
N THR A 75 5.84 -11.90 -7.76
CA THR A 75 5.83 -13.15 -6.98
C THR A 75 4.61 -13.23 -6.08
N GLY A 76 4.26 -12.14 -5.38
CA GLY A 76 3.03 -12.09 -4.58
C GLY A 76 1.77 -12.29 -5.43
N CYS A 77 1.72 -11.68 -6.61
CA CYS A 77 0.65 -11.84 -7.59
C CYS A 77 0.51 -13.31 -8.04
N LEU A 78 1.62 -13.97 -8.35
CA LEU A 78 1.63 -15.39 -8.75
C LEU A 78 1.16 -16.31 -7.62
N VAL A 79 1.58 -16.03 -6.37
CA VAL A 79 1.10 -16.78 -5.20
C VAL A 79 -0.40 -16.56 -5.00
N CYS A 80 -0.87 -15.32 -5.15
CA CYS A 80 -2.30 -15.00 -5.07
C CYS A 80 -3.10 -15.75 -6.15
N ALA A 81 -2.66 -15.69 -7.40
CA ALA A 81 -3.30 -16.41 -8.50
C ALA A 81 -3.29 -17.94 -8.28
N ALA A 82 -2.17 -18.49 -7.79
CA ALA A 82 -2.07 -19.90 -7.46
C ALA A 82 -3.07 -20.31 -6.37
N ILE A 83 -3.21 -19.51 -5.31
CA ILE A 83 -4.19 -19.76 -4.25
C ILE A 83 -5.62 -19.69 -4.81
N THR A 84 -5.94 -18.66 -5.59
CA THR A 84 -7.26 -18.51 -6.20
C THR A 84 -7.64 -19.69 -7.08
N LEU A 85 -6.68 -20.20 -7.86
CA LEU A 85 -6.94 -21.24 -8.85
C LEU A 85 -6.84 -22.67 -8.30
N LEU A 86 -6.01 -22.89 -7.28
CA LEU A 86 -5.69 -24.24 -6.79
C LEU A 86 -6.37 -24.60 -5.48
N VAL A 87 -6.79 -23.60 -4.70
CA VAL A 87 -7.43 -23.86 -3.40
C VAL A 87 -8.95 -23.81 -3.57
N PRO A 88 -9.65 -24.95 -3.35
CA PRO A 88 -11.09 -24.98 -3.45
C PRO A 88 -11.76 -23.97 -2.50
N ASN A 89 -12.84 -23.37 -2.97
CA ASN A 89 -13.71 -22.45 -2.23
C ASN A 89 -13.08 -21.07 -1.88
N ILE A 90 -11.82 -20.79 -2.21
CA ILE A 90 -11.27 -19.44 -2.07
C ILE A 90 -11.57 -18.63 -3.34
N ASN A 91 -12.39 -17.57 -3.18
CA ASN A 91 -12.70 -16.66 -4.28
C ASN A 91 -11.59 -15.61 -4.49
N SER A 92 -11.57 -14.99 -5.67
CA SER A 92 -10.58 -13.97 -6.04
C SER A 92 -10.59 -12.76 -5.08
N SER A 93 -11.76 -12.32 -4.62
CA SER A 93 -11.88 -11.20 -3.67
C SER A 93 -11.15 -11.48 -2.34
N MET A 94 -11.32 -12.70 -1.79
CA MET A 94 -10.62 -13.13 -0.59
C MET A 94 -9.10 -13.20 -0.81
N SER A 95 -8.67 -13.85 -1.90
CA SER A 95 -7.25 -14.00 -2.23
C SER A 95 -6.56 -12.66 -2.43
N VAL A 96 -7.22 -11.71 -3.11
CA VAL A 96 -6.68 -10.36 -3.32
C VAL A 96 -6.62 -9.57 -2.01
N GLY A 97 -7.59 -9.76 -1.13
CA GLY A 97 -7.53 -9.25 0.23
C GLY A 97 -6.30 -9.78 0.98
N LEU A 98 -6.07 -11.12 0.96
CA LEU A 98 -4.88 -11.74 1.53
C LEU A 98 -3.59 -11.17 0.91
N PHE A 99 -3.54 -10.99 -0.41
CA PHE A 99 -2.40 -10.41 -1.13
C PHE A 99 -2.09 -8.98 -0.67
N ALA A 100 -3.10 -8.10 -0.63
CA ALA A 100 -2.95 -6.72 -0.18
C ALA A 100 -2.51 -6.65 1.29
N GLY A 101 -3.06 -7.51 2.16
CA GLY A 101 -2.69 -7.62 3.56
C GLY A 101 -1.26 -8.13 3.77
N ALA A 102 -0.88 -9.20 3.09
CA ALA A 102 0.45 -9.80 3.15
C ALA A 102 1.56 -8.83 2.74
N LEU A 103 1.28 -8.00 1.74
CA LEU A 103 2.19 -6.94 1.27
C LEU A 103 2.05 -5.64 2.07
N THR A 104 1.23 -5.61 3.12
CA THR A 104 0.94 -4.43 3.96
C THR A 104 0.46 -3.20 3.16
N SER A 105 -0.17 -3.42 2.00
CA SER A 105 -0.55 -2.37 1.07
C SER A 105 -2.03 -1.97 1.20
N THR A 106 -2.30 -0.94 1.99
CA THR A 106 -3.65 -0.35 2.08
C THR A 106 -4.14 0.23 0.74
N PRO A 107 -3.30 0.87 -0.10
CA PRO A 107 -3.73 1.28 -1.44
C PRO A 107 -4.15 0.11 -2.33
N ALA A 108 -3.48 -1.04 -2.25
CA ALA A 108 -3.88 -2.24 -3.00
C ALA A 108 -5.21 -2.80 -2.49
N PHE A 109 -5.42 -2.79 -1.18
CA PHE A 109 -6.69 -3.17 -0.57
C PHE A 109 -7.84 -2.29 -1.07
N ALA A 110 -7.67 -0.97 -1.03
CA ALA A 110 -8.66 -0.02 -1.52
C ALA A 110 -8.96 -0.23 -3.02
N ALA A 111 -7.92 -0.41 -3.84
CA ALA A 111 -8.06 -0.66 -5.27
C ALA A 111 -8.78 -1.99 -5.56
N ALA A 112 -8.54 -3.02 -4.74
CA ALA A 112 -9.25 -4.30 -4.83
C ALA A 112 -10.74 -4.15 -4.49
N GLN A 113 -11.07 -3.46 -3.39
CA GLN A 113 -12.47 -3.18 -3.03
C GLN A 113 -13.19 -2.40 -4.13
N GLU A 114 -12.54 -1.36 -4.67
CA GLU A 114 -13.10 -0.57 -5.77
C GLU A 114 -13.33 -1.41 -7.03
N ALA A 115 -12.40 -2.32 -7.36
CA ALA A 115 -12.51 -3.18 -8.53
C ALA A 115 -13.60 -4.26 -8.39
N VAL A 116 -13.82 -4.79 -7.19
CA VAL A 116 -14.92 -5.71 -6.88
C VAL A 116 -16.26 -4.99 -6.94
N GLY A 117 -16.32 -3.77 -6.43
CA GLY A 117 -17.51 -2.93 -6.38
C GLY A 117 -18.49 -3.30 -5.27
N GLU A 118 -19.10 -2.28 -4.68
CA GLU A 118 -19.97 -2.40 -3.50
C GLU A 118 -21.22 -3.28 -3.69
N ALA A 119 -21.73 -3.34 -4.93
CA ALA A 119 -22.90 -4.16 -5.25
C ALA A 119 -22.58 -5.67 -5.33
N ASN A 120 -21.30 -6.05 -5.30
CA ASN A 120 -20.88 -7.44 -5.38
C ASN A 120 -20.99 -8.10 -3.98
N PRO A 121 -21.66 -9.26 -3.85
CA PRO A 121 -21.76 -9.99 -2.58
C PRO A 121 -20.38 -10.35 -1.96
N LEU A 122 -19.33 -10.42 -2.77
CA LEU A 122 -17.97 -10.75 -2.33
C LEU A 122 -17.16 -9.52 -1.90
N TYR A 123 -17.75 -8.32 -1.89
CA TYR A 123 -17.06 -7.07 -1.53
C TYR A 123 -16.42 -7.14 -0.14
N GLY A 124 -17.13 -7.64 0.85
CA GLY A 124 -16.65 -7.79 2.22
C GLY A 124 -15.47 -8.75 2.36
N ASN A 125 -15.38 -9.77 1.48
CA ASN A 125 -14.32 -10.77 1.52
C ASN A 125 -12.91 -10.15 1.31
N VAL A 126 -12.81 -9.06 0.57
CA VAL A 126 -11.54 -8.32 0.39
C VAL A 126 -11.05 -7.80 1.74
N ALA A 127 -11.95 -7.23 2.55
CA ALA A 127 -11.61 -6.70 3.87
C ALA A 127 -11.24 -7.82 4.86
N VAL A 128 -11.96 -8.95 4.80
CA VAL A 128 -11.65 -10.12 5.63
C VAL A 128 -10.28 -10.69 5.30
N GLY A 129 -9.97 -10.92 4.01
CA GLY A 129 -8.66 -11.39 3.57
C GLY A 129 -7.54 -10.45 3.99
N TYR A 130 -7.74 -9.15 3.80
CA TYR A 130 -6.78 -8.12 4.23
C TYR A 130 -6.53 -8.17 5.75
N ALA A 131 -7.58 -8.22 6.55
CA ALA A 131 -7.47 -8.23 8.00
C ALA A 131 -6.76 -9.47 8.56
N ILE A 132 -6.93 -10.63 7.89
CA ILE A 132 -6.27 -11.87 8.26
C ILE A 132 -4.78 -11.83 7.91
N ALA A 133 -4.41 -11.37 6.71
CA ALA A 133 -3.03 -11.40 6.25
C ALA A 133 -2.17 -10.24 6.76
N TYR A 134 -2.76 -9.07 7.03
CA TYR A 134 -2.03 -7.86 7.41
C TYR A 134 -1.13 -8.03 8.65
N PRO A 135 -1.56 -8.68 9.76
CA PRO A 135 -0.68 -8.95 10.90
C PRO A 135 0.55 -9.77 10.52
N PHE A 136 0.39 -10.78 9.65
CA PHE A 136 1.51 -11.58 9.15
C PHE A 136 2.44 -10.74 8.27
N GLY A 137 1.89 -9.87 7.44
CA GLY A 137 2.66 -8.91 6.64
C GLY A 137 3.55 -8.04 7.53
N VAL A 138 2.97 -7.39 8.53
CA VAL A 138 3.72 -6.51 9.43
C VAL A 138 4.75 -7.29 10.26
N ILE A 139 4.31 -8.33 10.98
CA ILE A 139 5.18 -9.12 11.85
C ILE A 139 6.25 -9.86 11.03
N GLY A 140 5.87 -10.45 9.91
CA GLY A 140 6.76 -11.20 9.05
C GLY A 140 7.92 -10.35 8.52
N VAL A 141 7.64 -9.17 7.97
CA VAL A 141 8.69 -8.29 7.43
C VAL A 141 9.56 -7.72 8.56
N VAL A 142 8.95 -7.35 9.71
CA VAL A 142 9.69 -6.88 10.90
C VAL A 142 10.65 -7.96 11.42
N LEU A 143 10.17 -9.19 11.58
CA LEU A 143 11.02 -10.31 12.01
C LEU A 143 12.10 -10.62 10.97
N PHE A 144 11.77 -10.61 9.69
CA PHE A 144 12.70 -10.88 8.61
C PHE A 144 13.92 -9.95 8.67
N VAL A 145 13.69 -8.61 8.78
CA VAL A 145 14.80 -7.64 8.82
C VAL A 145 15.64 -7.73 10.09
N GLN A 146 15.12 -8.28 11.18
CA GLN A 146 15.85 -8.51 12.43
C GLN A 146 16.62 -9.82 12.45
N ILE A 147 16.04 -10.86 11.85
CA ILE A 147 16.56 -12.23 11.93
C ILE A 147 17.61 -12.49 10.85
N ILE A 148 17.39 -12.02 9.63
CA ILE A 148 18.30 -12.27 8.49
C ILE A 148 19.75 -11.82 8.77
N PRO A 149 20.04 -10.64 9.31
CA PRO A 149 21.41 -10.27 9.65
C PRO A 149 22.08 -11.22 10.66
N LYS A 150 21.30 -11.73 11.62
CA LYS A 150 21.78 -12.68 12.63
C LYS A 150 22.08 -14.07 12.03
N ILE A 151 21.17 -14.58 11.18
CA ILE A 151 21.36 -15.87 10.50
C ILE A 151 22.59 -15.83 9.60
N LEU A 152 22.83 -14.71 8.95
CA LEU A 152 23.98 -14.53 8.05
C LEU A 152 25.28 -14.19 8.81
N HIS A 153 25.24 -14.09 10.12
CA HIS A 153 26.40 -13.65 10.95
C HIS A 153 27.06 -12.39 10.38
N ALA A 154 26.22 -11.42 9.92
CA ALA A 154 26.69 -10.24 9.21
C ALA A 154 27.49 -9.31 10.15
N ASN A 155 28.65 -8.84 9.66
CA ASN A 155 29.37 -7.76 10.31
C ASN A 155 28.67 -6.44 10.05
N MET A 156 27.99 -5.93 11.08
CA MET A 156 27.13 -4.75 10.99
C MET A 156 27.90 -3.48 10.61
N ASP A 157 29.16 -3.34 11.02
CA ASP A 157 30.00 -2.17 10.70
C ASP A 157 30.42 -2.18 9.23
N GLU A 158 30.83 -3.33 8.70
CA GLU A 158 31.15 -3.48 7.29
C GLU A 158 29.92 -3.22 6.39
N GLU A 159 28.76 -3.76 6.80
CA GLU A 159 27.51 -3.54 6.03
C GLU A 159 27.06 -2.07 6.07
N ARG A 160 27.27 -1.34 7.20
CA ARG A 160 27.04 0.12 7.25
C ARG A 160 27.98 0.89 6.33
N ALA A 161 29.26 0.52 6.29
CA ALA A 161 30.25 1.17 5.42
C ALA A 161 29.84 1.07 3.93
N LYS A 162 29.24 -0.04 3.51
CA LYS A 162 28.73 -0.23 2.14
C LYS A 162 27.55 0.68 1.78
N LEU A 163 26.77 1.17 2.78
CA LEU A 163 25.65 2.08 2.54
C LEU A 163 26.10 3.50 2.19
N VAL A 164 27.21 3.96 2.73
CA VAL A 164 27.71 5.34 2.56
C VAL A 164 28.02 5.67 1.09
N SER A 165 28.36 4.65 0.29
CA SER A 165 28.69 4.81 -1.13
C SER A 165 27.51 5.23 -2.04
N ILE A 166 26.26 5.17 -1.54
CA ILE A 166 25.05 5.50 -2.31
C ILE A 166 24.57 6.93 -2.05
N GLN A 167 25.05 7.58 -1.00
CA GLN A 167 24.80 8.99 -0.76
C GLN A 167 25.51 9.84 -1.81
N SER A 168 24.82 10.09 -2.90
CA SER A 168 25.29 11.07 -3.88
C SER A 168 25.08 12.48 -3.35
N ASN A 169 26.14 13.26 -3.40
CA ASN A 169 26.23 14.72 -3.40
C ASN A 169 25.08 15.38 -4.19
N ASP A 170 23.96 15.62 -3.58
CA ASP A 170 22.90 16.43 -4.14
C ASP A 170 22.49 17.54 -3.14
N ALA A 171 23.49 18.24 -2.62
CA ALA A 171 23.32 19.61 -2.18
C ALA A 171 23.38 20.51 -3.42
N VAL A 172 22.34 20.50 -4.25
CA VAL A 172 22.18 21.50 -5.31
C VAL A 172 21.64 22.76 -4.66
N GLY A 173 22.54 23.63 -4.22
CA GLY A 173 22.29 25.02 -3.92
C GLY A 173 21.90 25.79 -5.18
N GLY A 174 20.74 25.53 -5.73
CA GLY A 174 20.14 26.37 -6.76
C GLY A 174 19.39 27.52 -6.11
N LYS A 175 19.66 28.78 -6.51
CA LYS A 175 18.86 29.95 -6.14
C LYS A 175 17.38 29.64 -6.37
N GLN A 176 16.63 29.47 -5.29
CA GLN A 176 15.16 29.24 -5.36
C GLN A 176 14.53 30.53 -5.91
N LYS A 177 14.05 30.50 -7.16
CA LYS A 177 13.14 31.53 -7.65
C LYS A 177 11.92 31.55 -6.74
N LYS A 178 11.50 32.75 -6.27
CA LYS A 178 10.25 32.90 -5.53
C LYS A 178 9.11 32.31 -6.37
N LEU A 179 8.54 31.20 -5.87
CA LEU A 179 7.33 30.61 -6.44
C LEU A 179 6.12 31.28 -5.81
N PHE A 180 5.03 31.37 -6.56
CA PHE A 180 3.75 31.80 -6.04
C PHE A 180 3.15 30.64 -5.23
N GLU A 181 2.94 30.87 -3.96
CA GLU A 181 2.28 29.94 -3.05
C GLU A 181 0.80 30.35 -2.93
N MET A 182 -0.13 29.42 -3.22
CA MET A 182 -1.55 29.67 -3.13
C MET A 182 -2.02 29.84 -1.69
N ASP A 183 -1.42 29.10 -0.78
CA ASP A 183 -1.68 29.17 0.66
C ASP A 183 -0.46 28.71 1.45
N LYS A 184 -0.46 29.01 2.75
CA LYS A 184 0.68 28.78 3.67
C LYS A 184 1.06 27.30 3.80
N PHE A 185 0.09 26.39 3.71
CA PHE A 185 0.27 24.97 3.99
C PHE A 185 0.29 24.09 2.74
N GLY A 186 0.00 24.67 1.55
CA GLY A 186 -0.11 23.96 0.30
C GLY A 186 -1.40 23.14 0.18
N MET A 187 -2.45 23.49 0.95
CA MET A 187 -3.73 22.78 0.92
C MET A 187 -4.42 22.93 -0.45
N ALA A 188 -4.33 24.11 -1.07
CA ALA A 188 -4.88 24.32 -2.41
C ALA A 188 -4.19 23.40 -3.43
N ALA A 189 -2.87 23.21 -3.35
CA ALA A 189 -2.14 22.27 -4.19
C ALA A 189 -2.55 20.82 -3.92
N PHE A 190 -2.78 20.47 -2.65
CA PHE A 190 -3.26 19.15 -2.25
C PHE A 190 -4.63 18.84 -2.88
N PHE A 191 -5.62 19.73 -2.67
CA PHE A 191 -6.97 19.51 -3.20
C PHE A 191 -7.03 19.63 -4.73
N LEU A 192 -6.15 20.39 -5.35
CA LEU A 192 -5.98 20.38 -6.81
C LEU A 192 -5.48 19.00 -7.29
N ALA A 193 -4.54 18.37 -6.57
CA ALA A 193 -4.09 17.01 -6.87
C ALA A 193 -5.22 15.99 -6.70
N VAL A 194 -6.03 16.12 -5.64
CA VAL A 194 -7.23 15.30 -5.42
C VAL A 194 -8.18 15.43 -6.61
N MET A 195 -8.55 16.65 -6.97
CA MET A 195 -9.52 16.92 -8.05
C MET A 195 -9.05 16.34 -9.39
N LEU A 196 -7.81 16.65 -9.78
CA LEU A 196 -7.24 16.12 -11.02
C LEU A 196 -7.05 14.60 -10.97
N GLY A 197 -6.75 14.07 -9.81
CA GLY A 197 -6.64 12.63 -9.58
C GLY A 197 -7.97 11.91 -9.76
N LEU A 198 -9.05 12.44 -9.20
CA LEU A 198 -10.40 11.89 -9.39
C LEU A 198 -10.84 11.95 -10.84
N ILE A 199 -10.56 13.08 -11.54
CA ILE A 199 -10.82 13.20 -12.98
C ILE A 199 -10.02 12.14 -13.76
N LEU A 200 -8.72 12.00 -13.49
CA LEU A 200 -7.90 10.97 -14.13
C LEU A 200 -8.40 9.55 -13.84
N GLY A 201 -8.81 9.31 -12.58
CA GLY A 201 -9.34 8.02 -12.14
C GLY A 201 -10.64 7.62 -12.82
N SER A 202 -11.47 8.60 -13.21
CA SER A 202 -12.75 8.36 -13.87
C SER A 202 -12.65 7.98 -15.35
N PHE A 203 -11.47 8.14 -15.98
CA PHE A 203 -11.29 7.73 -17.38
C PHE A 203 -11.32 6.20 -17.51
N HIS A 204 -12.20 5.72 -18.39
CA HIS A 204 -12.33 4.32 -18.72
C HIS A 204 -11.52 3.99 -19.98
N ILE A 205 -10.57 3.09 -19.85
CA ILE A 205 -9.76 2.58 -20.97
C ILE A 205 -10.38 1.25 -21.40
N PRO A 206 -10.93 1.15 -22.62
CA PRO A 206 -11.48 -0.12 -23.10
C PRO A 206 -10.36 -1.14 -23.27
N LEU A 207 -10.48 -2.30 -22.61
CA LEU A 207 -9.57 -3.44 -22.71
C LEU A 207 -10.36 -4.69 -23.12
N GLY A 208 -10.48 -4.91 -24.42
CA GLY A 208 -11.19 -6.07 -24.96
C GLY A 208 -12.67 -6.10 -24.56
N LYS A 209 -13.10 -7.14 -23.81
CA LYS A 209 -14.50 -7.29 -23.35
C LYS A 209 -14.83 -6.51 -22.08
N GLY A 210 -13.89 -5.76 -21.51
CA GLY A 210 -14.09 -4.96 -20.28
C GLY A 210 -13.51 -3.56 -20.40
N SER A 211 -13.73 -2.73 -19.40
CA SER A 211 -13.07 -1.44 -19.22
C SER A 211 -12.17 -1.47 -18.00
N PHE A 212 -11.04 -0.80 -18.08
CA PHE A 212 -10.14 -0.54 -16.96
C PHE A 212 -10.21 0.93 -16.61
N ASN A 213 -10.31 1.25 -15.33
CA ASN A 213 -10.14 2.60 -14.82
C ASN A 213 -9.14 2.59 -13.66
N LEU A 214 -8.53 3.74 -13.42
CA LEU A 214 -7.63 3.90 -12.28
C LEU A 214 -8.39 4.10 -10.96
N GLY A 215 -9.66 4.47 -11.06
CA GLY A 215 -10.56 4.66 -9.94
C GLY A 215 -10.16 5.78 -8.99
N THR A 216 -10.84 5.83 -7.85
CA THR A 216 -10.60 6.82 -6.78
C THR A 216 -9.29 6.59 -6.04
N THR A 217 -8.68 5.41 -6.22
CA THR A 217 -7.38 5.05 -5.63
C THR A 217 -6.21 5.39 -6.56
N GLY A 218 -6.23 4.87 -7.79
CA GLY A 218 -5.09 4.98 -8.70
C GLY A 218 -4.90 6.37 -9.28
N GLY A 219 -5.97 7.06 -9.64
CA GLY A 219 -5.90 8.40 -10.19
C GLY A 219 -5.24 9.41 -9.24
N PRO A 220 -5.75 9.59 -8.01
CA PRO A 220 -5.14 10.48 -7.03
C PRO A 220 -3.71 10.09 -6.63
N LEU A 221 -3.40 8.79 -6.59
CA LEU A 221 -2.05 8.31 -6.35
C LEU A 221 -1.07 8.80 -7.44
N ILE A 222 -1.43 8.63 -8.72
CA ILE A 222 -0.58 9.02 -9.85
C ILE A 222 -0.40 10.53 -9.91
N ILE A 223 -1.48 11.32 -9.79
CA ILE A 223 -1.37 12.79 -9.76
C ILE A 223 -0.56 13.25 -8.56
N GLY A 224 -0.74 12.63 -7.39
CA GLY A 224 0.07 12.89 -6.21
C GLY A 224 1.57 12.64 -6.45
N LEU A 225 1.94 11.52 -7.09
CA LEU A 225 3.31 11.22 -7.50
C LEU A 225 3.90 12.29 -8.43
N ILE A 226 3.13 12.73 -9.43
CA ILE A 226 3.53 13.75 -10.39
C ILE A 226 3.72 15.10 -9.68
N PHE A 227 2.76 15.54 -8.88
CA PHE A 227 2.84 16.80 -8.14
C PHE A 227 3.99 16.80 -7.13
N GLY A 228 4.16 15.70 -6.40
CA GLY A 228 5.27 15.53 -5.46
C GLY A 228 6.63 15.59 -6.16
N HIS A 229 6.74 15.00 -7.37
CA HIS A 229 7.98 15.03 -8.15
C HIS A 229 8.33 16.43 -8.64
N PHE A 230 7.40 17.08 -9.35
CA PHE A 230 7.68 18.37 -9.95
C PHE A 230 7.74 19.51 -8.92
N GLY A 231 6.92 19.44 -7.87
CA GLY A 231 6.84 20.46 -6.82
C GLY A 231 6.43 21.85 -7.30
N ARG A 232 6.20 22.03 -8.61
CA ARG A 232 5.78 23.30 -9.24
C ARG A 232 5.20 23.09 -10.65
N ILE A 233 4.29 23.98 -11.04
CA ILE A 233 3.85 24.16 -12.44
C ILE A 233 4.12 25.60 -12.82
N GLY A 234 5.13 25.82 -13.69
CA GLY A 234 5.56 27.17 -14.07
C GLY A 234 6.04 27.99 -12.86
N LYS A 235 5.30 29.05 -12.49
CA LYS A 235 5.58 29.88 -11.32
C LYS A 235 4.80 29.45 -10.06
N LEU A 236 3.85 28.51 -10.17
CA LEU A 236 2.99 28.04 -9.10
C LEU A 236 3.69 26.94 -8.30
N SER A 237 3.71 27.08 -6.98
CA SER A 237 4.19 26.04 -6.05
C SER A 237 3.13 24.95 -5.89
N LEU A 238 3.52 23.69 -6.05
CA LEU A 238 2.71 22.51 -5.74
C LEU A 238 3.17 21.83 -4.45
N LYS A 239 4.06 22.47 -3.71
CA LYS A 239 4.57 21.91 -2.45
C LYS A 239 3.47 21.98 -1.40
N VAL A 240 3.31 20.86 -0.71
CA VAL A 240 2.44 20.72 0.46
C VAL A 240 3.34 20.54 1.68
N ASP A 241 2.95 21.15 2.79
CA ASP A 241 3.68 21.01 4.05
C ASP A 241 3.72 19.54 4.49
N GLN A 242 4.88 19.07 4.96
CA GLN A 242 5.08 17.67 5.33
C GLN A 242 4.21 17.24 6.52
N HIS A 243 3.94 18.16 7.46
CA HIS A 243 3.05 17.85 8.59
C HIS A 243 1.61 17.67 8.13
N VAL A 244 1.15 18.51 7.16
CA VAL A 244 -0.17 18.37 6.55
C VAL A 244 -0.30 17.05 5.80
N LEU A 245 0.72 16.68 5.04
CA LEU A 245 0.73 15.38 4.32
C LEU A 245 0.66 14.21 5.30
N SER A 246 1.46 14.23 6.37
CA SER A 246 1.45 13.18 7.38
C SER A 246 0.11 13.10 8.11
N LEU A 247 -0.48 14.26 8.45
CA LEU A 247 -1.80 14.34 9.07
C LEU A 247 -2.90 13.76 8.16
N PHE A 248 -2.93 14.15 6.89
CA PHE A 248 -3.93 13.65 5.94
C PHE A 248 -3.72 12.17 5.62
N GLN A 249 -2.48 11.69 5.60
CA GLN A 249 -2.18 10.28 5.45
C GLN A 249 -2.72 9.47 6.63
N GLU A 250 -2.45 9.89 7.86
CA GLU A 250 -2.87 9.17 9.06
C GLU A 250 -4.39 9.24 9.27
N LEU A 251 -4.96 10.44 9.20
CA LEU A 251 -6.41 10.64 9.30
C LEU A 251 -7.16 9.90 8.21
N GLY A 252 -6.70 10.03 6.96
CA GLY A 252 -7.30 9.34 5.82
C GLY A 252 -7.26 7.82 5.97
N LEU A 253 -6.13 7.27 6.44
CA LEU A 253 -6.00 5.84 6.72
C LEU A 253 -7.00 5.37 7.79
N ILE A 254 -7.14 6.11 8.89
CA ILE A 254 -8.07 5.76 9.97
C ILE A 254 -9.51 5.77 9.47
N LEU A 255 -9.93 6.85 8.79
CA LEU A 255 -11.29 6.98 8.26
C LEU A 255 -11.61 5.87 7.24
N PHE A 256 -10.67 5.58 6.34
CA PHE A 256 -10.82 4.50 5.35
C PHE A 256 -10.95 3.14 6.03
N LEU A 257 -10.07 2.82 7.00
CA LEU A 257 -10.10 1.53 7.69
C LEU A 257 -11.33 1.34 8.59
N ILE A 258 -11.92 2.42 9.12
CA ILE A 258 -13.18 2.35 9.87
C ILE A 258 -14.29 1.84 8.93
N GLY A 259 -14.49 2.49 7.78
CA GLY A 259 -15.53 2.09 6.84
C GLY A 259 -15.32 0.67 6.30
N ALA A 260 -14.10 0.40 5.79
CA ALA A 260 -13.75 -0.92 5.25
C ALA A 260 -13.85 -2.05 6.30
N GLY A 261 -13.52 -1.75 7.56
CA GLY A 261 -13.67 -2.72 8.66
C GLY A 261 -15.13 -2.98 9.04
N MET A 262 -15.98 -1.98 8.93
CA MET A 262 -17.42 -2.15 9.15
C MET A 262 -18.05 -3.05 8.08
N ASP A 263 -17.67 -2.87 6.80
CA ASP A 263 -18.15 -3.69 5.69
C ASP A 263 -17.68 -5.16 5.83
N GLY A 264 -16.39 -5.39 6.12
CA GLY A 264 -15.85 -6.74 6.28
C GLY A 264 -16.26 -7.45 7.58
N GLY A 265 -16.69 -6.69 8.60
CA GLY A 265 -16.99 -7.24 9.92
C GLY A 265 -18.19 -8.18 9.93
N ALA A 266 -19.21 -7.90 9.13
CA ALA A 266 -20.42 -8.73 9.03
C ALA A 266 -20.08 -10.16 8.57
N GLU A 267 -19.14 -10.31 7.64
CA GLU A 267 -18.78 -11.60 7.04
C GLU A 267 -17.60 -12.28 7.77
N PHE A 268 -16.83 -11.54 8.58
CA PHE A 268 -15.58 -12.03 9.17
C PHE A 268 -15.71 -13.35 9.91
N VAL A 269 -16.71 -13.48 10.79
CA VAL A 269 -16.91 -14.69 11.59
C VAL A 269 -17.42 -15.86 10.74
N ALA A 270 -18.28 -15.60 9.74
CA ALA A 270 -18.75 -16.62 8.82
C ALA A 270 -17.57 -17.19 8.00
N VAL A 271 -16.75 -16.32 7.42
CA VAL A 271 -15.55 -16.69 6.65
C VAL A 271 -14.55 -17.45 7.53
N LEU A 272 -14.34 -17.00 8.78
CA LEU A 272 -13.42 -17.68 9.69
C LEU A 272 -13.92 -19.08 10.07
N LYS A 273 -15.22 -19.29 10.19
CA LYS A 273 -15.81 -20.62 10.43
C LYS A 273 -15.69 -21.53 9.21
N GLU A 274 -15.86 -20.97 8.00
CA GLU A 274 -15.81 -21.72 6.74
C GLU A 274 -14.39 -22.16 6.37
N TYR A 275 -13.43 -21.24 6.42
CA TYR A 275 -12.05 -21.50 5.96
C TYR A 275 -11.05 -21.80 7.09
N GLY A 276 -11.40 -21.49 8.34
CA GLY A 276 -10.62 -21.83 9.53
C GLY A 276 -9.19 -21.31 9.52
N ALA A 277 -8.29 -22.13 10.09
CA ALA A 277 -6.87 -21.80 10.22
C ALA A 277 -6.10 -21.73 8.87
N LEU A 278 -6.65 -22.28 7.79
CA LEU A 278 -5.99 -22.29 6.48
C LEU A 278 -5.78 -20.88 5.91
N LEU A 279 -6.70 -19.95 6.18
CA LEU A 279 -6.52 -18.56 5.73
C LEU A 279 -5.28 -17.89 6.35
N PHE A 280 -5.00 -18.21 7.61
CA PHE A 280 -3.77 -17.72 8.28
C PHE A 280 -2.52 -18.29 7.63
N LEU A 281 -2.53 -19.59 7.29
CA LEU A 281 -1.42 -20.23 6.58
C LEU A 281 -1.20 -19.55 5.20
N TRP A 282 -2.25 -19.32 4.43
CA TRP A 282 -2.16 -18.66 3.14
C TRP A 282 -1.66 -17.22 3.27
N GLY A 283 -2.12 -16.47 4.27
CA GLY A 283 -1.61 -15.13 4.58
C GLY A 283 -0.11 -15.14 4.91
N ALA A 284 0.35 -16.09 5.72
CA ALA A 284 1.76 -16.25 6.05
C ALA A 284 2.60 -16.61 4.82
N LEU A 285 2.16 -17.56 3.99
CA LEU A 285 2.86 -17.95 2.76
C LEU A 285 2.92 -16.78 1.75
N MET A 286 1.82 -16.03 1.62
CA MET A 286 1.75 -14.87 0.74
C MET A 286 2.67 -13.72 1.19
N THR A 287 3.03 -13.67 2.47
CA THR A 287 4.06 -12.77 3.02
C THR A 287 5.47 -13.31 2.80
N LEU A 288 5.71 -14.58 3.15
CA LEU A 288 7.06 -15.15 3.18
C LEU A 288 7.64 -15.39 1.79
N ILE A 289 6.85 -15.92 0.85
CA ILE A 289 7.35 -16.30 -0.48
C ILE A 289 7.90 -15.08 -1.24
N PRO A 290 7.19 -13.95 -1.38
CA PRO A 290 7.72 -12.77 -2.06
C PRO A 290 8.97 -12.19 -1.38
N MET A 291 9.02 -12.20 -0.04
CA MET A 291 10.20 -11.74 0.70
C MET A 291 11.42 -12.61 0.42
N ILE A 292 11.27 -13.93 0.50
CA ILE A 292 12.38 -14.87 0.27
C ILE A 292 12.86 -14.76 -1.17
N VAL A 293 11.96 -14.79 -2.15
CA VAL A 293 12.31 -14.66 -3.59
C VAL A 293 13.00 -13.31 -3.84
N GLY A 294 12.43 -12.22 -3.34
CA GLY A 294 13.03 -10.88 -3.45
C GLY A 294 14.41 -10.82 -2.81
N PHE A 295 14.58 -11.38 -1.60
CA PHE A 295 15.87 -11.42 -0.90
C PHE A 295 16.92 -12.19 -1.67
N LEU A 296 16.58 -13.39 -2.17
CA LEU A 296 17.50 -14.23 -2.94
C LEU A 296 17.87 -13.54 -4.27
N PHE A 297 16.92 -12.96 -4.96
CA PHE A 297 17.17 -12.20 -6.18
C PHE A 297 18.09 -11.01 -5.93
N ALA A 298 17.83 -10.22 -4.89
CA ALA A 298 18.67 -9.07 -4.51
C ALA A 298 20.09 -9.51 -4.14
N LYS A 299 20.23 -10.64 -3.43
CA LYS A 299 21.55 -11.15 -3.00
C LYS A 299 22.34 -11.75 -4.15
N TYR A 300 21.76 -12.64 -4.94
CA TYR A 300 22.51 -13.45 -5.92
C TYR A 300 22.53 -12.83 -7.32
N VAL A 301 21.47 -12.15 -7.76
CA VAL A 301 21.36 -11.56 -9.08
C VAL A 301 21.82 -10.10 -9.07
N LEU A 302 21.26 -9.28 -8.16
CA LEU A 302 21.59 -7.86 -8.09
C LEU A 302 22.84 -7.56 -7.27
N LYS A 303 23.32 -8.52 -6.46
CA LYS A 303 24.49 -8.41 -5.59
C LYS A 303 24.47 -7.19 -4.68
N LEU A 304 23.28 -6.85 -4.15
CA LEU A 304 23.10 -5.75 -3.23
C LEU A 304 23.75 -6.08 -1.88
N SER A 305 24.32 -5.07 -1.21
CA SER A 305 24.73 -5.20 0.18
C SER A 305 23.51 -5.53 1.06
N LEU A 306 23.74 -6.18 2.21
CA LEU A 306 22.68 -6.69 3.07
C LEU A 306 21.64 -5.62 3.43
N PHE A 307 22.07 -4.44 3.86
CA PHE A 307 21.16 -3.37 4.26
C PHE A 307 20.41 -2.73 3.09
N ASN A 308 21.03 -2.65 1.91
CA ASN A 308 20.34 -2.22 0.69
C ASN A 308 19.28 -3.24 0.27
N ASN A 309 19.60 -4.54 0.38
CA ASN A 309 18.66 -5.61 0.12
C ASN A 309 17.45 -5.52 1.09
N LEU A 310 17.70 -5.50 2.41
CA LEU A 310 16.64 -5.45 3.41
C LEU A 310 15.79 -4.17 3.32
N GLY A 311 16.43 -3.00 3.06
CA GLY A 311 15.71 -1.76 2.80
C GLY A 311 14.79 -1.87 1.59
N SER A 312 15.27 -2.49 0.52
CA SER A 312 14.47 -2.72 -0.69
C SER A 312 13.33 -3.73 -0.46
N ILE A 313 13.54 -4.76 0.37
CA ILE A 313 12.46 -5.67 0.79
C ILE A 313 11.37 -4.91 1.54
N CYS A 314 11.74 -4.05 2.51
CA CYS A 314 10.75 -3.20 3.19
C CYS A 314 9.96 -2.34 2.19
N GLY A 315 10.64 -1.79 1.17
CA GLY A 315 10.01 -0.98 0.12
C GLY A 315 9.12 -1.82 -0.80
N GLY A 316 9.58 -2.99 -1.24
CA GLY A 316 8.84 -3.93 -2.09
C GLY A 316 7.60 -4.51 -1.41
N MET A 317 7.69 -4.77 -0.10
CA MET A 317 6.56 -5.21 0.73
C MET A 317 5.68 -4.04 1.22
N THR A 318 5.95 -2.82 0.77
CA THR A 318 5.29 -1.55 1.17
C THR A 318 5.19 -1.33 2.70
N SER A 319 6.13 -1.93 3.47
CA SER A 319 6.09 -1.97 4.94
C SER A 319 6.90 -0.85 5.60
N THR A 320 6.24 0.25 5.97
CA THR A 320 6.86 1.34 6.76
C THR A 320 7.26 0.92 8.19
N PRO A 321 6.48 0.09 8.92
CA PRO A 321 6.90 -0.42 10.23
C PRO A 321 8.20 -1.22 10.20
N ALA A 322 8.40 -2.01 9.14
CA ALA A 322 9.63 -2.77 8.95
C ALA A 322 10.83 -1.86 8.65
N LEU A 323 10.64 -0.76 7.91
CA LEU A 323 11.69 0.25 7.71
C LEU A 323 12.12 0.86 9.04
N GLY A 324 11.16 1.25 9.89
CA GLY A 324 11.45 1.80 11.23
C GLY A 324 12.27 0.83 12.07
N THR A 325 11.94 -0.47 12.00
CA THR A 325 12.69 -1.53 12.67
C THR A 325 14.08 -1.72 12.06
N LEU A 326 14.19 -1.69 10.73
CA LEU A 326 15.48 -1.84 10.03
C LEU A 326 16.43 -0.68 10.37
N ILE A 327 15.94 0.56 10.46
CA ILE A 327 16.73 1.73 10.89
C ILE A 327 17.34 1.48 12.27
N LYS A 328 16.55 0.95 13.22
CA LYS A 328 17.03 0.59 14.56
C LYS A 328 18.03 -0.56 14.52
N THR A 329 17.75 -1.62 13.75
CA THR A 329 18.63 -2.81 13.62
C THR A 329 19.96 -2.44 12.97
N ALA A 330 19.93 -1.64 11.91
CA ALA A 330 21.13 -1.17 11.21
C ALA A 330 21.86 -0.03 11.95
N ASN A 331 21.22 0.60 12.94
CA ASN A 331 21.68 1.80 13.62
C ASN A 331 22.11 2.93 12.65
N THR A 332 21.34 3.09 11.57
CA THR A 332 21.58 4.14 10.57
C THR A 332 20.29 4.41 9.78
N PRO A 333 19.96 5.70 9.52
CA PRO A 333 18.82 6.06 8.68
C PRO A 333 19.07 5.82 7.18
N ASN A 334 20.32 5.55 6.77
CA ASN A 334 20.72 5.43 5.36
C ASN A 334 20.04 4.27 4.63
N VAL A 335 19.54 3.25 5.36
CA VAL A 335 18.74 2.14 4.81
C VAL A 335 17.44 2.63 4.15
N ALA A 336 16.93 3.80 4.55
CA ALA A 336 15.73 4.38 3.98
C ALA A 336 15.89 4.75 2.50
N SER A 337 17.12 4.94 1.99
CA SER A 337 17.35 5.24 0.57
C SER A 337 16.98 4.07 -0.33
N ALA A 338 17.28 2.84 0.06
CA ALA A 338 16.91 1.63 -0.68
C ALA A 338 15.38 1.38 -0.62
N TYR A 339 14.76 1.63 0.54
CA TYR A 339 13.30 1.64 0.68
C TYR A 339 12.67 2.64 -0.30
N ALA A 340 13.11 3.90 -0.26
CA ALA A 340 12.56 4.97 -1.10
C ALA A 340 12.77 4.73 -2.61
N ALA A 341 13.77 3.93 -2.99
CA ALA A 341 14.01 3.55 -4.38
C ALA A 341 13.04 2.46 -4.88
N THR A 342 12.62 1.53 -4.00
CA THR A 342 11.80 0.37 -4.36
C THR A 342 10.31 0.63 -4.13
N TYR A 343 9.96 1.31 -3.04
CA TYR A 343 8.58 1.53 -2.58
C TYR A 343 7.63 2.12 -3.63
N PRO A 344 7.97 3.20 -4.37
CA PRO A 344 7.00 3.81 -5.29
C PRO A 344 6.65 2.90 -6.48
N ILE A 345 7.58 2.10 -6.95
CA ILE A 345 7.33 1.12 -8.01
C ILE A 345 6.45 -0.02 -7.50
N ALA A 346 6.79 -0.56 -6.32
CA ALA A 346 5.99 -1.58 -5.68
C ALA A 346 4.56 -1.10 -5.45
N LEU A 347 4.40 0.15 -4.98
CA LEU A 347 3.10 0.78 -4.72
C LEU A 347 2.22 0.85 -5.97
N ILE A 348 2.77 1.30 -7.11
CA ILE A 348 2.01 1.35 -8.36
C ILE A 348 1.65 -0.06 -8.83
N LEU A 349 2.63 -0.96 -8.86
CA LEU A 349 2.40 -2.31 -9.35
C LEU A 349 1.39 -3.07 -8.50
N VAL A 350 1.47 -2.97 -7.17
CA VAL A 350 0.53 -3.69 -6.29
C VAL A 350 -0.90 -3.19 -6.44
N VAL A 351 -1.10 -1.87 -6.62
CA VAL A 351 -2.43 -1.28 -6.87
C VAL A 351 -3.01 -1.78 -8.19
N LEU A 352 -2.23 -1.73 -9.26
CA LEU A 352 -2.68 -2.18 -10.58
C LEU A 352 -2.97 -3.69 -10.59
N LEU A 353 -2.06 -4.50 -10.05
CA LEU A 353 -2.23 -5.95 -10.04
C LEU A 353 -3.36 -6.40 -9.12
N ALA A 354 -3.61 -5.70 -8.01
CA ALA A 354 -4.76 -5.98 -7.16
C ALA A 354 -6.09 -5.85 -7.94
N GLN A 355 -6.23 -4.80 -8.76
CA GLN A 355 -7.42 -4.63 -9.61
C GLN A 355 -7.56 -5.74 -10.67
N PHE A 356 -6.45 -6.21 -11.25
CA PHE A 356 -6.50 -7.30 -12.24
C PHE A 356 -6.82 -8.66 -11.61
N LEU A 357 -6.26 -8.94 -10.44
CA LEU A 357 -6.46 -10.20 -9.73
C LEU A 357 -7.91 -10.42 -9.26
N THR A 358 -8.69 -9.37 -9.04
CA THR A 358 -10.12 -9.49 -8.71
C THR A 358 -10.96 -10.10 -9.84
N ARG A 359 -10.41 -10.18 -11.06
CA ARG A 359 -11.09 -10.68 -12.26
C ARG A 359 -10.77 -12.15 -12.58
N LEU A 360 -9.91 -12.80 -11.77
CA LEU A 360 -9.66 -14.23 -11.82
C LEU A 360 -10.83 -15.00 -11.23
#